data_9abba752237df3a717e61407f97b689c
#
_entry.id   9abba752237df3a717e61407f97b689c
#
_cell.length_a   1.000
_cell.length_b   1.000
_cell.length_c   1.000
_cell.angle_alpha   90.00
_cell.angle_beta   90.00
_cell.angle_gamma   90.00
#
_symmetry.space_group_name_H-M   'P 1'
#
loop_
_entity.id
_entity.type
_entity.pdbx_description
1 polymer ?
#
loop_
_entity_poly.entity_id
_entity_poly.type
_entity_poly.pdbx_seq_one_letter_code
_entity_poly.pdbx_strand_id
1 'polypeptide(L)'
;MHRRHFFALLGAAIFAARTLRAQQPERVPRVGVLVPFSENDQIAREGVTAFAQAMARLGWVDGRNIQIDYRFAANDPALFKTYASELVGLSPNAILASTPPAVEAVQQKTHAIPIVFVLVQDPVGLGMVQSLSRPGGNITGFSGVGTPIVGKWLQLLKDIAPGVTRVAVIFNPDTQPYAKFFNSAIEDAAPSFGVTISLAPVHDEAEIEKAFAVPGHEPGSGMICLPDSFTVSHRVAITAAAARHALPLIGLPELVRAGGLMSYWYDTVELHARAASYVDRILRGASPTELPVQEPTKFSLVINLKTAKALGLTVPQNLLLLADEVIE
;
A
#
# COMPACT_ATOMS: atom_id res chain seq x y z
N MET A 1 -17.33 -57.55 48.61
CA MET A 1 -16.55 -56.30 48.96
C MET A 1 -15.75 -55.74 47.78
N HIS A 2 -16.22 -55.79 46.49
CA HIS A 2 -15.37 -55.35 45.34
C HIS A 2 -15.99 -54.30 44.39
N ARG A 3 -17.17 -53.76 44.69
CA ARG A 3 -17.84 -52.81 43.80
C ARG A 3 -17.54 -51.32 44.12
N ARG A 4 -17.01 -50.98 45.28
CA ARG A 4 -16.76 -49.59 45.69
C ARG A 4 -15.42 -49.03 45.22
N HIS A 5 -14.43 -49.86 44.90
CA HIS A 5 -13.11 -49.41 44.45
C HIS A 5 -13.02 -49.17 42.93
N PHE A 6 -13.97 -49.70 42.12
CA PHE A 6 -13.94 -49.54 40.70
C PHE A 6 -14.37 -48.13 40.21
N PHE A 7 -15.27 -47.49 40.96
CA PHE A 7 -15.72 -46.13 40.64
C PHE A 7 -14.74 -45.04 41.06
N ALA A 8 -13.88 -45.28 42.04
CA ALA A 8 -12.86 -44.31 42.49
C ALA A 8 -11.70 -44.18 41.48
N LEU A 9 -11.35 -45.24 40.77
CA LEU A 9 -10.27 -45.24 39.79
C LEU A 9 -10.71 -44.59 38.44
N LEU A 10 -11.99 -44.66 38.04
CA LEU A 10 -12.50 -43.99 36.85
C LEU A 10 -12.59 -42.46 37.04
N GLY A 11 -12.91 -41.98 38.26
CA GLY A 11 -12.97 -40.55 38.54
C GLY A 11 -11.61 -39.86 38.51
N ALA A 12 -10.56 -40.54 38.95
CA ALA A 12 -9.20 -40.03 38.95
C ALA A 12 -8.60 -39.94 37.52
N ALA A 13 -8.93 -40.89 36.64
CA ALA A 13 -8.46 -40.89 35.24
C ALA A 13 -9.09 -39.75 34.40
N ILE A 14 -10.35 -39.40 34.68
CA ILE A 14 -11.05 -38.31 33.99
C ILE A 14 -10.53 -36.93 34.45
N PHE A 15 -10.15 -36.77 35.72
CA PHE A 15 -9.55 -35.53 36.26
C PHE A 15 -8.12 -35.36 35.76
N ALA A 16 -7.31 -36.40 35.65
CA ALA A 16 -5.96 -36.36 35.10
C ALA A 16 -5.92 -35.99 33.59
N ALA A 17 -6.91 -36.48 32.83
CA ALA A 17 -7.02 -36.15 31.41
C ALA A 17 -7.41 -34.69 31.12
N ARG A 18 -8.09 -34.02 32.06
CA ARG A 18 -8.41 -32.58 31.96
C ARG A 18 -7.24 -31.67 32.32
N THR A 19 -6.37 -32.09 33.25
CA THR A 19 -5.19 -31.31 33.63
C THR A 19 -4.03 -31.43 32.64
N LEU A 20 -3.94 -32.53 31.85
CA LEU A 20 -2.94 -32.70 30.82
C LEU A 20 -3.22 -31.86 29.53
N ARG A 21 -4.44 -31.37 29.35
CA ARG A 21 -4.78 -30.46 28.25
C ARG A 21 -4.42 -28.98 28.50
N ALA A 22 -4.04 -28.65 29.75
CA ALA A 22 -3.73 -27.29 30.18
C ALA A 22 -2.24 -26.92 30.08
N GLN A 23 -1.37 -27.79 29.55
CA GLN A 23 0.09 -27.54 29.48
C GLN A 23 0.70 -27.79 28.11
N GLN A 24 -0.04 -27.54 27.02
CA GLN A 24 0.67 -27.17 25.79
C GLN A 24 1.15 -25.72 25.99
N PRO A 25 2.46 -25.44 25.92
CA PRO A 25 2.92 -24.07 25.94
C PRO A 25 2.17 -23.34 24.82
N GLU A 26 1.41 -22.31 25.15
CA GLU A 26 0.77 -21.46 24.14
C GLU A 26 1.86 -21.01 23.19
N ARG A 27 1.83 -21.56 21.98
CA ARG A 27 2.80 -21.20 20.96
C ARG A 27 2.64 -19.69 20.72
N VAL A 28 3.69 -18.92 20.99
CA VAL A 28 3.69 -17.47 20.77
C VAL A 28 3.19 -17.21 19.34
N PRO A 29 2.10 -16.43 19.17
CA PRO A 29 1.58 -16.12 17.85
C PRO A 29 2.65 -15.50 16.96
N ARG A 30 2.61 -15.81 15.68
CA ARG A 30 3.56 -15.33 14.69
C ARG A 30 2.85 -14.55 13.57
N VAL A 31 3.43 -13.44 13.13
CA VAL A 31 2.96 -12.63 12.02
C VAL A 31 4.11 -12.43 11.03
N GLY A 32 3.87 -12.78 9.76
CA GLY A 32 4.77 -12.45 8.67
C GLY A 32 4.44 -11.06 8.12
N VAL A 33 5.46 -10.30 7.74
CA VAL A 33 5.27 -8.97 7.10
C VAL A 33 6.12 -8.92 5.83
N LEU A 34 5.46 -8.79 4.67
CA LEU A 34 6.13 -8.68 3.37
C LEU A 34 6.03 -7.24 2.85
N VAL A 35 7.17 -6.57 2.77
CA VAL A 35 7.31 -5.16 2.41
C VAL A 35 7.93 -5.04 1.01
N PRO A 36 7.38 -4.21 0.11
CA PRO A 36 7.89 -4.07 -1.26
C PRO A 36 9.22 -3.33 -1.34
N PHE A 37 9.49 -2.40 -0.43
CA PHE A 37 10.67 -1.56 -0.44
C PHE A 37 11.89 -2.24 0.20
N SER A 38 13.07 -1.62 0.08
CA SER A 38 14.26 -2.04 0.83
C SER A 38 14.14 -1.68 2.31
N GLU A 39 14.84 -2.40 3.18
CA GLU A 39 14.82 -2.17 4.64
C GLU A 39 15.30 -0.76 5.03
N ASN A 40 16.22 -0.20 4.25
CA ASN A 40 16.77 1.14 4.48
C ASN A 40 15.88 2.27 3.93
N ASP A 41 14.84 1.95 3.17
CA ASP A 41 13.92 2.98 2.66
C ASP A 41 13.10 3.58 3.79
N GLN A 42 13.00 4.90 3.81
CA GLN A 42 12.26 5.64 4.83
C GLN A 42 10.77 5.24 4.86
N ILE A 43 10.16 5.01 3.69
CA ILE A 43 8.75 4.65 3.58
C ILE A 43 8.50 3.26 4.18
N ALA A 44 9.42 2.31 3.94
CA ALA A 44 9.36 1.00 4.57
C ALA A 44 9.38 1.13 6.10
N ARG A 45 10.36 1.90 6.62
CA ARG A 45 10.50 2.12 8.07
C ARG A 45 9.30 2.78 8.71
N GLU A 46 8.73 3.80 8.06
CA GLU A 46 7.53 4.49 8.54
C GLU A 46 6.34 3.53 8.61
N GLY A 47 6.08 2.75 7.56
CA GLY A 47 4.98 1.78 7.51
C GLY A 47 5.11 0.67 8.56
N VAL A 48 6.29 0.02 8.65
CA VAL A 48 6.50 -1.07 9.62
C VAL A 48 6.51 -0.55 11.06
N THR A 49 7.03 0.65 11.31
CA THR A 49 7.00 1.29 12.62
C THR A 49 5.57 1.60 13.06
N ALA A 50 4.76 2.16 12.16
CA ALA A 50 3.35 2.46 12.43
C ALA A 50 2.55 1.18 12.75
N PHE A 51 2.77 0.11 11.98
CA PHE A 51 2.18 -1.21 12.25
C PHE A 51 2.62 -1.75 13.62
N ALA A 52 3.92 -1.80 13.90
CA ALA A 52 4.45 -2.32 15.16
C ALA A 52 3.96 -1.54 16.37
N GLN A 53 3.93 -0.20 16.30
CA GLN A 53 3.38 0.65 17.37
C GLN A 53 1.88 0.43 17.57
N ALA A 54 1.12 0.24 16.49
CA ALA A 54 -0.30 -0.06 16.59
C ALA A 54 -0.53 -1.45 17.22
N MET A 55 0.25 -2.47 16.85
CA MET A 55 0.23 -3.78 17.53
C MET A 55 0.56 -3.67 19.02
N ALA A 56 1.56 -2.88 19.37
CA ALA A 56 1.92 -2.65 20.78
C ALA A 56 0.77 -1.99 21.58
N ARG A 57 0.07 -1.01 21.00
CA ARG A 57 -1.13 -0.40 21.62
C ARG A 57 -2.27 -1.39 21.81
N LEU A 58 -2.36 -2.45 20.99
CA LEU A 58 -3.32 -3.55 21.13
C LEU A 58 -2.86 -4.65 22.10
N GLY A 59 -1.67 -4.48 22.69
CA GLY A 59 -1.10 -5.41 23.69
C GLY A 59 -0.13 -6.44 23.10
N TRP A 60 0.18 -6.39 21.80
CA TRP A 60 1.12 -7.29 21.14
C TRP A 60 2.51 -6.67 21.09
N VAL A 61 3.47 -7.24 21.80
CA VAL A 61 4.85 -6.77 21.87
C VAL A 61 5.77 -7.82 21.27
N ASP A 62 6.44 -7.45 20.16
CA ASP A 62 7.36 -8.34 19.43
C ASP A 62 8.48 -8.85 20.35
N GLY A 63 8.82 -10.15 20.22
CA GLY A 63 9.76 -10.86 21.07
C GLY A 63 9.26 -11.18 22.50
N ARG A 64 8.06 -10.72 22.90
CA ARG A 64 7.47 -10.97 24.21
C ARG A 64 6.26 -11.91 24.15
N ASN A 65 5.22 -11.52 23.42
CA ASN A 65 3.97 -12.28 23.32
C ASN A 65 3.47 -12.43 21.88
N ILE A 66 4.26 -11.97 20.92
CA ILE A 66 4.12 -12.15 19.48
C ILE A 66 5.53 -12.22 18.87
N GLN A 67 5.67 -12.91 17.73
CA GLN A 67 6.86 -12.91 16.89
C GLN A 67 6.49 -12.27 15.56
N ILE A 68 7.19 -11.20 15.15
CA ILE A 68 6.96 -10.53 13.86
C ILE A 68 8.18 -10.73 12.96
N ASP A 69 7.97 -11.40 11.82
CA ASP A 69 9.03 -11.70 10.86
C ASP A 69 8.89 -10.81 9.63
N TYR A 70 9.80 -9.85 9.48
CA TYR A 70 9.81 -8.91 8.35
C TYR A 70 10.64 -9.44 7.19
N ARG A 71 10.19 -9.18 5.96
CA ARG A 71 10.92 -9.41 4.70
C ARG A 71 10.76 -8.20 3.80
N PHE A 72 11.88 -7.71 3.26
CA PHE A 72 11.95 -6.50 2.44
C PHE A 72 12.40 -6.88 1.02
N ALA A 73 11.48 -6.85 0.07
CA ALA A 73 11.70 -7.39 -1.28
C ALA A 73 12.39 -6.42 -2.24
N ALA A 74 12.60 -5.15 -1.87
CA ALA A 74 13.26 -4.12 -2.68
C ALA A 74 12.72 -4.03 -4.13
N ASN A 75 11.42 -4.30 -4.33
CA ASN A 75 10.72 -4.40 -5.62
C ASN A 75 11.27 -5.47 -6.58
N ASP A 76 12.06 -6.43 -6.08
CA ASP A 76 12.57 -7.54 -6.87
C ASP A 76 11.52 -8.67 -6.95
N PRO A 77 11.04 -9.03 -8.16
CA PRO A 77 10.06 -10.11 -8.35
C PRO A 77 10.52 -11.47 -7.83
N ALA A 78 11.83 -11.75 -7.86
CA ALA A 78 12.38 -13.00 -7.34
C ALA A 78 12.36 -13.02 -5.81
N LEU A 79 12.65 -11.89 -5.16
CA LEU A 79 12.60 -11.75 -3.71
C LEU A 79 11.17 -11.84 -3.19
N PHE A 80 10.16 -11.28 -3.87
CA PHE A 80 8.77 -11.48 -3.49
C PHE A 80 8.40 -12.96 -3.39
N LYS A 81 8.76 -13.77 -4.41
CA LYS A 81 8.47 -15.21 -4.44
C LYS A 81 9.22 -15.99 -3.35
N THR A 82 10.50 -15.66 -3.14
CA THR A 82 11.35 -16.28 -2.14
C THR A 82 10.82 -15.98 -0.73
N TYR A 83 10.61 -14.73 -0.43
CA TYR A 83 10.17 -14.27 0.90
C TYR A 83 8.73 -14.67 1.23
N ALA A 84 7.83 -14.72 0.25
CA ALA A 84 6.51 -15.31 0.44
C ALA A 84 6.61 -16.78 0.84
N SER A 85 7.49 -17.57 0.18
CA SER A 85 7.72 -18.97 0.52
C SER A 85 8.33 -19.14 1.93
N GLU A 86 9.30 -18.30 2.30
CA GLU A 86 9.88 -18.30 3.64
C GLU A 86 8.84 -17.99 4.72
N LEU A 87 8.08 -16.90 4.55
CA LEU A 87 7.06 -16.50 5.52
C LEU A 87 5.98 -17.56 5.69
N VAL A 88 5.48 -18.13 4.61
CA VAL A 88 4.50 -19.23 4.66
C VAL A 88 5.09 -20.46 5.34
N GLY A 89 6.37 -20.79 5.08
CA GLY A 89 7.09 -21.90 5.72
C GLY A 89 7.21 -21.78 7.24
N LEU A 90 7.19 -20.55 7.79
CA LEU A 90 7.17 -20.30 9.24
C LEU A 90 5.80 -20.63 9.87
N SER A 91 4.78 -20.92 9.08
CA SER A 91 3.39 -21.18 9.52
C SER A 91 2.85 -20.11 10.45
N PRO A 92 2.84 -18.83 10.02
CA PRO A 92 2.37 -17.73 10.86
C PRO A 92 0.83 -17.79 11.02
N ASN A 93 0.33 -17.08 12.04
CA ASN A 93 -1.09 -16.94 12.30
C ASN A 93 -1.76 -15.93 11.34
N ALA A 94 -0.98 -14.99 10.79
CA ALA A 94 -1.39 -14.04 9.75
C ALA A 94 -0.18 -13.53 8.97
N ILE A 95 -0.39 -13.04 7.75
CA ILE A 95 0.61 -12.34 6.96
C ILE A 95 0.06 -10.97 6.59
N LEU A 96 0.81 -9.90 6.90
CA LEU A 96 0.61 -8.56 6.35
C LEU A 96 1.41 -8.45 5.06
N ALA A 97 0.76 -8.09 3.96
CA ALA A 97 1.42 -7.91 2.66
C ALA A 97 1.07 -6.53 2.07
N SER A 98 2.09 -5.78 1.67
CA SER A 98 1.91 -4.42 1.15
C SER A 98 2.10 -4.41 -0.36
N THR A 99 1.14 -3.82 -1.08
CA THR A 99 1.07 -3.71 -2.55
C THR A 99 0.72 -5.01 -3.30
N PRO A 100 0.17 -4.93 -4.53
CA PRO A 100 -0.28 -6.10 -5.27
C PRO A 100 0.78 -7.17 -5.48
N PRO A 101 2.05 -6.87 -5.86
CA PRO A 101 3.05 -7.91 -6.07
C PRO A 101 3.34 -8.76 -4.83
N ALA A 102 3.37 -8.13 -3.64
CA ALA A 102 3.57 -8.85 -2.38
C ALA A 102 2.37 -9.75 -2.05
N VAL A 103 1.15 -9.23 -2.23
CA VAL A 103 -0.09 -9.97 -1.98
C VAL A 103 -0.20 -11.19 -2.91
N GLU A 104 0.03 -11.00 -4.21
CA GLU A 104 0.01 -12.08 -5.21
C GLU A 104 1.03 -13.15 -4.88
N ALA A 105 2.25 -12.76 -4.50
CA ALA A 105 3.30 -13.71 -4.14
C ALA A 105 2.88 -14.58 -2.94
N VAL A 106 2.22 -14.01 -1.93
CA VAL A 106 1.72 -14.75 -0.76
C VAL A 106 0.53 -15.63 -1.13
N GLN A 107 -0.45 -15.10 -1.91
CA GLN A 107 -1.63 -15.87 -2.34
C GLN A 107 -1.26 -17.12 -3.16
N GLN A 108 -0.20 -17.04 -3.98
CA GLN A 108 0.33 -18.20 -4.72
C GLN A 108 0.89 -19.31 -3.82
N LYS A 109 1.20 -19.00 -2.55
CA LYS A 109 1.82 -19.95 -1.60
C LYS A 109 0.85 -20.47 -0.55
N THR A 110 -0.24 -19.76 -0.26
CA THR A 110 -1.19 -20.19 0.76
C THR A 110 -2.61 -19.74 0.45
N HIS A 111 -3.57 -20.65 0.71
CA HIS A 111 -5.00 -20.35 0.73
C HIS A 111 -5.60 -20.57 2.13
N ALA A 112 -4.77 -20.88 3.13
CA ALA A 112 -5.19 -21.19 4.49
C ALA A 112 -4.75 -20.12 5.50
N ILE A 113 -3.49 -19.61 5.39
CA ILE A 113 -2.99 -18.59 6.29
C ILE A 113 -3.71 -17.26 5.98
N PRO A 114 -4.30 -16.59 6.99
CA PRO A 114 -4.91 -15.29 6.83
C PRO A 114 -3.95 -14.25 6.25
N ILE A 115 -4.41 -13.52 5.24
CA ILE A 115 -3.65 -12.43 4.61
C ILE A 115 -4.39 -11.12 4.89
N VAL A 116 -3.68 -10.16 5.49
CA VAL A 116 -4.14 -8.77 5.59
C VAL A 116 -3.32 -7.95 4.61
N PHE A 117 -3.97 -7.35 3.63
CA PHE A 117 -3.27 -6.49 2.69
C PHE A 117 -3.40 -5.01 3.03
N VAL A 118 -2.42 -4.22 2.57
CA VAL A 118 -2.46 -2.76 2.52
C VAL A 118 -2.00 -2.26 1.16
N LEU A 119 -2.43 -1.07 0.77
CA LEU A 119 -1.99 -0.39 -0.47
C LEU A 119 -2.30 -1.19 -1.75
N VAL A 120 -3.39 -1.91 -1.78
CA VAL A 120 -3.91 -2.56 -2.99
C VAL A 120 -5.07 -1.73 -3.52
N GLN A 121 -4.89 -1.09 -4.66
CA GLN A 121 -5.97 -0.41 -5.38
C GLN A 121 -6.78 -1.46 -6.14
N ASP A 122 -8.10 -1.33 -6.13
CA ASP A 122 -9.03 -2.23 -6.80
C ASP A 122 -8.80 -3.75 -6.54
N PRO A 123 -8.85 -4.22 -5.29
CA PRO A 123 -8.65 -5.64 -4.99
C PRO A 123 -9.74 -6.55 -5.57
N VAL A 124 -10.90 -6.00 -5.92
CA VAL A 124 -11.99 -6.72 -6.60
C VAL A 124 -11.67 -6.91 -8.08
N GLY A 125 -11.26 -5.85 -8.78
CA GLY A 125 -10.86 -5.91 -10.20
C GLY A 125 -9.63 -6.79 -10.43
N LEU A 126 -8.73 -6.88 -9.44
CA LEU A 126 -7.60 -7.82 -9.44
C LEU A 126 -7.99 -9.26 -9.10
N GLY A 127 -9.25 -9.52 -8.71
CA GLY A 127 -9.70 -10.86 -8.31
C GLY A 127 -9.13 -11.35 -6.97
N MET A 128 -8.55 -10.47 -6.16
CA MET A 128 -8.00 -10.82 -4.84
C MET A 128 -9.09 -11.06 -3.81
N VAL A 129 -10.21 -10.34 -3.92
CA VAL A 129 -11.39 -10.48 -3.07
C VAL A 129 -12.66 -10.51 -3.92
N GLN A 130 -13.73 -11.14 -3.40
CA GLN A 130 -15.01 -11.22 -4.11
C GLN A 130 -15.76 -9.87 -4.13
N SER A 131 -15.74 -9.16 -3.02
CA SER A 131 -16.27 -7.80 -2.88
C SER A 131 -15.62 -7.11 -1.67
N LEU A 132 -15.72 -5.79 -1.57
CA LEU A 132 -15.19 -5.06 -0.42
C LEU A 132 -15.93 -5.43 0.88
N SER A 133 -17.25 -5.60 0.83
CA SER A 133 -18.06 -5.93 2.01
C SER A 133 -17.93 -7.39 2.45
N ARG A 134 -17.65 -8.31 1.53
CA ARG A 134 -17.46 -9.74 1.76
C ARG A 134 -16.25 -10.23 0.97
N PRO A 135 -15.05 -10.14 1.52
CA PRO A 135 -13.81 -10.46 0.80
C PRO A 135 -13.78 -11.90 0.28
N GLY A 136 -14.28 -12.83 1.07
CA GLY A 136 -14.20 -14.27 0.76
C GLY A 136 -12.79 -14.83 0.95
N GLY A 137 -12.68 -16.16 1.07
CA GLY A 137 -11.38 -16.82 1.22
C GLY A 137 -10.61 -16.42 2.49
N ASN A 138 -9.28 -16.43 2.39
CA ASN A 138 -8.37 -16.16 3.51
C ASN A 138 -7.76 -14.74 3.48
N ILE A 139 -8.33 -13.82 2.72
CA ILE A 139 -7.75 -12.49 2.47
C ILE A 139 -8.73 -11.36 2.80
N THR A 140 -8.22 -10.30 3.41
CA THR A 140 -8.91 -9.03 3.67
C THR A 140 -7.88 -7.91 3.79
N GLY A 141 -8.29 -6.66 4.03
CA GLY A 141 -7.31 -5.61 4.28
C GLY A 141 -7.83 -4.19 4.09
N PHE A 142 -6.88 -3.32 3.75
CA PHE A 142 -7.09 -1.89 3.58
C PHE A 142 -6.66 -1.51 2.16
N SER A 143 -7.65 -1.29 1.29
CA SER A 143 -7.39 -0.90 -0.09
C SER A 143 -6.85 0.52 -0.18
N GLY A 144 -6.22 0.81 -1.29
CA GLY A 144 -6.01 2.16 -1.73
C GLY A 144 -7.26 2.74 -2.39
N VAL A 145 -7.18 3.99 -2.82
CA VAL A 145 -8.23 4.63 -3.59
C VAL A 145 -8.19 4.14 -5.04
N GLY A 146 -9.35 3.87 -5.59
CA GLY A 146 -9.51 3.50 -6.99
C GLY A 146 -9.53 4.70 -7.95
N THR A 147 -10.01 4.47 -9.15
CA THR A 147 -10.04 5.42 -10.28
C THR A 147 -10.78 6.75 -10.03
N PRO A 148 -11.74 6.91 -9.07
CA PRO A 148 -12.40 8.21 -8.85
C PRO A 148 -11.46 9.38 -8.53
N ILE A 149 -10.24 9.13 -8.06
CA ILE A 149 -9.26 10.17 -7.73
C ILE A 149 -8.70 10.90 -8.99
N VAL A 150 -8.79 10.27 -10.14
CA VAL A 150 -8.20 10.73 -11.40
C VAL A 150 -8.72 12.10 -11.82
N GLY A 151 -10.04 12.30 -11.75
CA GLY A 151 -10.64 13.60 -12.04
C GLY A 151 -10.11 14.71 -11.14
N LYS A 152 -9.84 14.38 -9.88
CA LYS A 152 -9.25 15.35 -8.93
C LYS A 152 -7.81 15.69 -9.27
N TRP A 153 -7.00 14.74 -9.73
CA TRP A 153 -5.64 15.02 -10.19
C TRP A 153 -5.64 15.93 -11.41
N LEU A 154 -6.46 15.65 -12.41
CA LEU A 154 -6.58 16.50 -13.61
C LEU A 154 -7.07 17.91 -13.25
N GLN A 155 -8.08 18.03 -12.38
CA GLN A 155 -8.56 19.32 -11.88
C GLN A 155 -7.43 20.11 -11.22
N LEU A 156 -6.74 19.51 -10.24
CA LEU A 156 -5.68 20.16 -9.48
C LEU A 156 -4.51 20.58 -10.38
N LEU A 157 -4.14 19.73 -11.36
CA LEU A 157 -3.11 20.08 -12.34
C LEU A 157 -3.51 21.30 -13.18
N LYS A 158 -4.78 21.36 -13.62
CA LYS A 158 -5.32 22.52 -14.35
C LYS A 158 -5.42 23.77 -13.48
N ASP A 159 -5.77 23.61 -12.22
CA ASP A 159 -5.91 24.75 -11.28
C ASP A 159 -4.55 25.40 -11.02
N ILE A 160 -3.47 24.63 -10.86
CA ILE A 160 -2.13 25.15 -10.61
C ILE A 160 -1.37 25.56 -11.88
N ALA A 161 -1.64 24.88 -12.99
CA ALA A 161 -1.01 25.10 -14.29
C ALA A 161 -2.07 25.15 -15.42
N PRO A 162 -2.85 26.25 -15.53
CA PRO A 162 -3.98 26.36 -16.48
C PRO A 162 -3.60 26.18 -17.96
N GLY A 163 -2.33 26.47 -18.31
CA GLY A 163 -1.78 26.30 -19.65
C GLY A 163 -1.57 24.85 -20.07
N VAL A 164 -1.71 23.87 -19.16
CA VAL A 164 -1.54 22.44 -19.50
C VAL A 164 -2.67 21.97 -20.38
N THR A 165 -2.31 21.46 -21.56
CA THR A 165 -3.22 20.86 -22.58
C THR A 165 -2.83 19.43 -22.95
N ARG A 166 -1.66 18.98 -22.49
CA ARG A 166 -1.15 17.61 -22.67
C ARG A 166 -0.71 17.06 -21.34
N VAL A 167 -1.04 15.83 -21.04
CA VAL A 167 -0.65 15.16 -19.80
C VAL A 167 -0.05 13.80 -20.14
N ALA A 168 1.21 13.61 -19.78
CA ALA A 168 1.84 12.29 -19.85
C ALA A 168 1.66 11.58 -18.50
N VAL A 169 1.33 10.29 -18.54
CA VAL A 169 1.08 9.44 -17.38
C VAL A 169 2.23 8.45 -17.25
N ILE A 170 3.07 8.64 -16.20
CA ILE A 170 4.20 7.74 -15.93
C ILE A 170 3.80 6.66 -14.92
N PHE A 171 4.15 5.41 -15.22
CA PHE A 171 3.89 4.23 -14.38
C PHE A 171 4.81 3.08 -14.77
N ASN A 172 4.98 2.10 -13.87
CA ASN A 172 5.63 0.83 -14.19
C ASN A 172 4.58 -0.28 -14.31
N PRO A 173 4.41 -0.92 -15.48
CA PRO A 173 3.39 -1.94 -15.69
C PRO A 173 3.62 -3.23 -14.88
N ASP A 174 4.88 -3.52 -14.51
CA ASP A 174 5.23 -4.74 -13.78
C ASP A 174 4.89 -4.65 -12.28
N THR A 175 4.98 -3.43 -11.70
CA THR A 175 4.66 -3.18 -10.28
C THR A 175 3.25 -2.63 -10.07
N GLN A 176 2.57 -2.25 -11.16
CA GLN A 176 1.21 -1.70 -11.14
C GLN A 176 0.27 -2.46 -12.10
N PRO A 177 -0.15 -3.68 -11.78
CA PRO A 177 -0.98 -4.51 -12.66
C PRO A 177 -2.36 -3.89 -12.96
N TYR A 178 -2.81 -2.94 -12.16
CA TYR A 178 -4.07 -2.19 -12.33
C TYR A 178 -3.90 -0.85 -13.09
N ALA A 179 -2.70 -0.52 -13.59
CA ALA A 179 -2.45 0.72 -14.34
C ALA A 179 -3.47 0.92 -15.47
N LYS A 180 -3.88 -0.14 -16.16
CA LYS A 180 -4.89 -0.09 -17.22
C LYS A 180 -6.21 0.56 -16.79
N PHE A 181 -6.65 0.36 -15.55
CA PHE A 181 -7.89 0.96 -15.03
C PHE A 181 -7.72 2.46 -14.79
N PHE A 182 -6.58 2.87 -14.21
CA PHE A 182 -6.25 4.27 -14.05
C PHE A 182 -6.09 4.97 -15.40
N ASN A 183 -5.37 4.35 -16.34
CA ASN A 183 -5.16 4.90 -17.67
C ASN A 183 -6.48 5.12 -18.40
N SER A 184 -7.37 4.11 -18.42
CA SER A 184 -8.70 4.25 -19.02
C SER A 184 -9.50 5.38 -18.35
N ALA A 185 -9.52 5.45 -17.03
CA ALA A 185 -10.24 6.49 -16.29
C ALA A 185 -9.66 7.91 -16.55
N ILE A 186 -8.33 8.03 -16.71
CA ILE A 186 -7.68 9.30 -17.07
C ILE A 186 -8.06 9.71 -18.49
N GLU A 187 -8.01 8.78 -19.44
CA GLU A 187 -8.39 9.01 -20.83
C GLU A 187 -9.86 9.43 -20.96
N ASP A 188 -10.77 8.77 -20.21
CA ASP A 188 -12.20 9.09 -20.19
C ASP A 188 -12.47 10.47 -19.57
N ALA A 189 -11.74 10.87 -18.54
CA ALA A 189 -11.91 12.17 -17.89
C ALA A 189 -11.28 13.33 -18.66
N ALA A 190 -10.20 13.09 -19.40
CA ALA A 190 -9.36 14.09 -20.05
C ALA A 190 -10.13 15.14 -20.91
N PRO A 191 -11.12 14.76 -21.73
CA PRO A 191 -11.88 15.73 -22.52
C PRO A 191 -12.58 16.80 -21.68
N SER A 192 -13.06 16.45 -20.48
CA SER A 192 -13.74 17.39 -19.57
C SER A 192 -12.79 18.46 -19.03
N PHE A 193 -11.48 18.23 -19.07
CA PHE A 193 -10.44 19.17 -18.63
C PHE A 193 -9.70 19.81 -19.83
N GLY A 194 -10.08 19.50 -21.07
CA GLY A 194 -9.44 20.02 -22.27
C GLY A 194 -7.97 19.59 -22.39
N VAL A 195 -7.66 18.36 -22.02
CA VAL A 195 -6.31 17.79 -22.11
C VAL A 195 -6.30 16.53 -22.97
N THR A 196 -5.15 16.26 -23.59
CA THR A 196 -4.85 14.99 -24.25
C THR A 196 -3.91 14.17 -23.39
N ILE A 197 -4.08 12.85 -23.37
CA ILE A 197 -3.29 11.93 -22.58
C ILE A 197 -2.29 11.17 -23.45
N SER A 198 -1.08 10.99 -22.94
CA SER A 198 -0.09 10.06 -23.45
C SER A 198 0.39 9.14 -22.33
N LEU A 199 0.49 7.85 -22.61
CA LEU A 199 0.99 6.87 -21.63
C LEU A 199 2.51 6.75 -21.78
N ALA A 200 3.21 6.77 -20.65
CA ALA A 200 4.65 6.70 -20.53
C ALA A 200 5.06 5.56 -19.59
N PRO A 201 4.94 4.28 -20.03
CA PRO A 201 5.40 3.14 -19.23
C PRO A 201 6.92 3.19 -19.09
N VAL A 202 7.43 2.85 -17.88
CA VAL A 202 8.85 2.86 -17.54
C VAL A 202 9.23 1.64 -16.72
N HIS A 203 10.42 1.08 -16.97
CA HIS A 203 10.93 -0.10 -16.29
C HIS A 203 12.26 0.18 -15.55
N ASP A 204 12.95 1.26 -15.91
CA ASP A 204 14.24 1.65 -15.33
C ASP A 204 14.43 3.19 -15.34
N GLU A 205 15.55 3.64 -14.77
CA GLU A 205 15.88 5.09 -14.70
C GLU A 205 16.13 5.71 -16.09
N ALA A 206 16.66 4.96 -17.05
CA ALA A 206 16.90 5.48 -18.39
C ALA A 206 15.58 5.73 -19.14
N GLU A 207 14.58 4.90 -18.90
CA GLU A 207 13.24 5.08 -19.44
C GLU A 207 12.49 6.22 -18.72
N ILE A 208 12.73 6.45 -17.44
CA ILE A 208 12.22 7.63 -16.72
C ILE A 208 12.69 8.89 -17.43
N GLU A 209 13.99 9.04 -17.70
CA GLU A 209 14.52 10.24 -18.37
C GLU A 209 13.87 10.46 -19.75
N LYS A 210 13.72 9.40 -20.55
CA LYS A 210 13.04 9.46 -21.85
C LYS A 210 11.58 9.86 -21.75
N ALA A 211 10.87 9.36 -20.71
CA ALA A 211 9.46 9.68 -20.46
C ALA A 211 9.21 11.17 -20.20
N PHE A 212 10.19 11.88 -19.64
CA PHE A 212 10.12 13.32 -19.39
C PHE A 212 10.66 14.17 -20.57
N ALA A 213 11.63 13.64 -21.32
CA ALA A 213 12.26 14.39 -22.40
C ALA A 213 11.26 14.80 -23.51
N VAL A 214 10.38 13.88 -23.94
CA VAL A 214 9.40 14.16 -25.03
C VAL A 214 8.40 15.24 -24.60
N PRO A 215 7.67 15.11 -23.48
CA PRO A 215 6.77 16.18 -23.00
C PRO A 215 7.49 17.48 -22.72
N GLY A 216 8.75 17.44 -22.26
CA GLY A 216 9.55 18.65 -21.96
C GLY A 216 9.82 19.53 -23.17
N HIS A 217 9.76 19.01 -24.38
CA HIS A 217 9.87 19.77 -25.63
C HIS A 217 8.54 20.29 -26.15
N GLU A 218 7.41 19.91 -25.55
CA GLU A 218 6.08 20.31 -25.99
C GLU A 218 5.45 21.33 -25.05
N PRO A 219 5.17 22.57 -25.51
CA PRO A 219 4.51 23.58 -24.70
C PRO A 219 3.16 23.11 -24.17
N GLY A 220 2.82 23.45 -22.93
CA GLY A 220 1.57 23.08 -22.28
C GLY A 220 1.51 21.61 -21.85
N SER A 221 2.66 20.99 -21.61
CA SER A 221 2.74 19.64 -21.05
C SER A 221 2.75 19.63 -19.53
N GLY A 222 2.17 18.58 -18.94
CA GLY A 222 2.22 18.23 -17.53
C GLY A 222 2.34 16.72 -17.35
N MET A 223 2.58 16.30 -16.12
CA MET A 223 2.81 14.90 -15.77
C MET A 223 1.90 14.45 -14.64
N ILE A 224 1.37 13.23 -14.75
CA ILE A 224 0.77 12.49 -13.64
C ILE A 224 1.63 11.26 -13.39
N CYS A 225 2.09 11.08 -12.14
CA CYS A 225 2.78 9.86 -11.73
C CYS A 225 1.80 8.95 -10.99
N LEU A 226 1.51 7.77 -11.56
CA LEU A 226 0.64 6.82 -10.92
C LEU A 226 1.31 6.19 -9.69
N PRO A 227 0.51 5.82 -8.67
CA PRO A 227 1.01 5.27 -7.40
C PRO A 227 1.44 3.82 -7.57
N ASP A 228 2.73 3.55 -7.55
CA ASP A 228 3.29 2.20 -7.49
C ASP A 228 4.62 2.17 -6.71
N SER A 229 5.07 0.98 -6.34
CA SER A 229 6.28 0.82 -5.54
C SER A 229 7.55 1.17 -6.32
N PHE A 230 7.57 1.00 -7.64
CA PHE A 230 8.70 1.40 -8.49
C PHE A 230 8.82 2.93 -8.54
N THR A 231 7.73 3.65 -8.86
CA THR A 231 7.76 5.12 -8.95
C THR A 231 8.12 5.76 -7.61
N VAL A 232 7.65 5.18 -6.50
CA VAL A 232 8.03 5.61 -5.15
C VAL A 232 9.52 5.39 -4.87
N SER A 233 10.08 4.23 -5.25
CA SER A 233 11.51 3.95 -5.07
C SER A 233 12.39 4.86 -5.93
N HIS A 234 11.93 5.23 -7.11
CA HIS A 234 12.65 6.12 -8.05
C HIS A 234 12.22 7.60 -7.95
N ARG A 235 11.55 8.00 -6.85
CA ARG A 235 11.02 9.36 -6.64
C ARG A 235 12.03 10.48 -6.89
N VAL A 236 13.30 10.27 -6.51
CA VAL A 236 14.37 11.26 -6.71
C VAL A 236 14.69 11.43 -8.20
N ALA A 237 14.80 10.34 -8.95
CA ALA A 237 15.05 10.37 -10.39
C ALA A 237 13.87 11.02 -11.14
N ILE A 238 12.63 10.66 -10.79
CA ILE A 238 11.39 11.20 -11.38
C ILE A 238 11.28 12.70 -11.15
N THR A 239 11.48 13.18 -9.92
CA THR A 239 11.37 14.61 -9.60
C THR A 239 12.53 15.42 -10.18
N ALA A 240 13.73 14.85 -10.26
CA ALA A 240 14.86 15.47 -10.94
C ALA A 240 14.61 15.61 -12.45
N ALA A 241 14.01 14.59 -13.09
CA ALA A 241 13.62 14.67 -14.49
C ALA A 241 12.53 15.73 -14.71
N ALA A 242 11.50 15.76 -13.86
CA ALA A 242 10.46 16.80 -13.91
C ALA A 242 11.04 18.23 -13.81
N ALA A 243 11.99 18.42 -12.90
CA ALA A 243 12.66 19.72 -12.73
C ALA A 243 13.52 20.10 -13.96
N ARG A 244 14.32 19.17 -14.50
CA ARG A 244 15.15 19.42 -15.71
C ARG A 244 14.33 19.83 -16.92
N HIS A 245 13.16 19.22 -17.07
CA HIS A 245 12.28 19.46 -18.21
C HIS A 245 11.19 20.50 -17.93
N ALA A 246 11.24 21.16 -16.75
CA ALA A 246 10.29 22.18 -16.30
C ALA A 246 8.81 21.73 -16.42
N LEU A 247 8.52 20.47 -16.09
CA LEU A 247 7.19 19.87 -16.18
C LEU A 247 6.48 19.89 -14.83
N PRO A 248 5.27 20.46 -14.73
CA PRO A 248 4.43 20.33 -13.55
C PRO A 248 4.03 18.85 -13.37
N LEU A 249 4.39 18.31 -12.20
CA LEU A 249 4.18 16.91 -11.84
C LEU A 249 3.23 16.80 -10.65
N ILE A 250 2.13 16.08 -10.83
CA ILE A 250 1.27 15.62 -9.74
C ILE A 250 1.50 14.14 -9.48
N GLY A 251 1.56 13.74 -8.21
CA GLY A 251 1.80 12.35 -7.84
C GLY A 251 1.55 12.07 -6.38
N LEU A 252 2.37 11.21 -5.78
CA LEU A 252 2.29 10.87 -4.36
C LEU A 252 2.99 11.90 -3.46
N PRO A 253 2.65 11.98 -2.15
CA PRO A 253 3.31 12.88 -1.20
C PRO A 253 4.84 12.72 -1.17
N GLU A 254 5.33 11.49 -1.34
CA GLU A 254 6.74 11.14 -1.36
C GLU A 254 7.49 11.81 -2.54
N LEU A 255 6.83 11.95 -3.70
CA LEU A 255 7.39 12.69 -4.82
C LEU A 255 7.44 14.19 -4.50
N VAL A 256 6.42 14.74 -3.85
CA VAL A 256 6.39 16.18 -3.50
C VAL A 256 7.50 16.52 -2.52
N ARG A 257 7.72 15.68 -1.51
CA ARG A 257 8.85 15.83 -0.55
C ARG A 257 10.22 15.67 -1.21
N ALA A 258 10.30 14.90 -2.31
CA ALA A 258 11.51 14.77 -3.13
C ALA A 258 11.69 15.89 -4.17
N GLY A 259 10.81 16.90 -4.23
CA GLY A 259 10.89 18.03 -5.15
C GLY A 259 9.81 18.09 -6.23
N GLY A 260 8.82 17.19 -6.21
CA GLY A 260 7.63 17.27 -7.07
C GLY A 260 6.75 18.47 -6.73
N LEU A 261 5.79 18.80 -7.60
CA LEU A 261 4.98 20.00 -7.47
C LEU A 261 3.83 19.83 -6.47
N MET A 262 3.03 18.79 -6.61
CA MET A 262 1.79 18.65 -5.85
C MET A 262 1.35 17.20 -5.72
N SER A 263 0.66 16.90 -4.63
CA SER A 263 0.01 15.61 -4.37
C SER A 263 -1.39 15.81 -3.82
N TYR A 264 -2.29 14.91 -4.20
CA TYR A 264 -3.56 14.70 -3.52
C TYR A 264 -3.73 13.20 -3.29
N TRP A 265 -3.52 12.78 -2.03
CA TRP A 265 -3.45 11.36 -1.69
C TRP A 265 -3.88 11.10 -0.25
N TYR A 266 -4.10 9.85 0.10
CA TYR A 266 -4.39 9.40 1.47
C TYR A 266 -3.11 9.06 2.24
N ASP A 267 -3.21 9.01 3.58
CA ASP A 267 -2.10 8.64 4.45
C ASP A 267 -1.84 7.13 4.40
N THR A 268 -0.74 6.75 3.76
CA THR A 268 -0.33 5.34 3.63
C THR A 268 0.19 4.75 4.96
N VAL A 269 0.75 5.58 5.83
CA VAL A 269 1.24 5.19 7.17
C VAL A 269 0.06 4.85 8.07
N GLU A 270 -1.04 5.62 7.99
CA GLU A 270 -2.28 5.32 8.70
C GLU A 270 -2.84 3.95 8.30
N LEU A 271 -2.81 3.58 7.01
CA LEU A 271 -3.29 2.27 6.58
C LEU A 271 -2.50 1.12 7.20
N HIS A 272 -1.18 1.25 7.33
CA HIS A 272 -0.36 0.25 8.02
C HIS A 272 -0.72 0.16 9.51
N ALA A 273 -0.95 1.30 10.17
CA ALA A 273 -1.39 1.32 11.56
C ALA A 273 -2.78 0.67 11.74
N ARG A 274 -3.71 0.93 10.81
CA ARG A 274 -5.06 0.33 10.82
C ARG A 274 -5.03 -1.18 10.60
N ALA A 275 -4.10 -1.68 9.76
CA ALA A 275 -3.93 -3.10 9.50
C ALA A 275 -3.67 -3.91 10.77
N ALA A 276 -3.00 -3.33 11.77
CA ALA A 276 -2.79 -3.95 13.07
C ALA A 276 -4.11 -4.37 13.74
N SER A 277 -5.19 -3.61 13.56
CA SER A 277 -6.50 -3.95 14.13
C SER A 277 -7.10 -5.23 13.53
N TYR A 278 -6.84 -5.48 12.24
CA TYR A 278 -7.30 -6.70 11.58
C TYR A 278 -6.42 -7.90 11.94
N VAL A 279 -5.12 -7.69 12.03
CA VAL A 279 -4.18 -8.71 12.54
C VAL A 279 -4.56 -9.10 13.97
N ASP A 280 -4.82 -8.14 14.87
CA ASP A 280 -5.28 -8.39 16.25
C ASP A 280 -6.57 -9.24 16.28
N ARG A 281 -7.59 -8.86 15.50
CA ARG A 281 -8.85 -9.61 15.43
C ARG A 281 -8.63 -11.04 14.93
N ILE A 282 -7.78 -11.24 13.93
CA ILE A 282 -7.42 -12.57 13.39
C ILE A 282 -6.67 -13.38 14.44
N LEU A 283 -5.70 -12.80 15.15
CA LEU A 283 -4.99 -13.46 16.24
C LEU A 283 -5.93 -13.88 17.39
N ARG A 284 -7.04 -13.17 17.58
CA ARG A 284 -8.10 -13.49 18.55
C ARG A 284 -9.19 -14.40 17.99
N GLY A 285 -9.02 -14.93 16.75
CA GLY A 285 -9.88 -15.95 16.16
C GLY A 285 -10.94 -15.46 15.17
N ALA A 286 -10.94 -14.17 14.79
CA ALA A 286 -11.82 -13.70 13.72
C ALA A 286 -11.40 -14.28 12.36
N SER A 287 -12.40 -14.62 11.52
CA SER A 287 -12.14 -15.04 10.15
C SER A 287 -11.89 -13.81 9.25
N PRO A 288 -10.93 -13.85 8.30
CA PRO A 288 -10.79 -12.81 7.28
C PRO A 288 -12.09 -12.53 6.51
N THR A 289 -12.93 -13.54 6.30
CA THR A 289 -14.22 -13.42 5.60
C THR A 289 -15.23 -12.52 6.30
N GLU A 290 -15.06 -12.29 7.61
CA GLU A 290 -15.92 -11.44 8.44
C GLU A 290 -15.40 -10.00 8.53
N LEU A 291 -14.24 -9.72 7.94
CA LEU A 291 -13.57 -8.44 7.97
C LEU A 291 -13.71 -7.74 6.62
N PRO A 292 -14.61 -6.76 6.46
CA PRO A 292 -14.76 -6.03 5.20
C PRO A 292 -13.46 -5.33 4.82
N VAL A 293 -13.15 -5.29 3.52
CA VAL A 293 -12.08 -4.41 3.03
C VAL A 293 -12.46 -2.96 3.28
N GLN A 294 -11.55 -2.19 3.85
CA GLN A 294 -11.76 -0.78 4.14
C GLN A 294 -10.97 0.09 3.18
N GLU A 295 -11.59 1.19 2.75
CA GLU A 295 -10.95 2.22 1.94
C GLU A 295 -10.49 3.40 2.81
N PRO A 296 -9.54 4.22 2.32
CA PRO A 296 -9.18 5.47 2.99
C PRO A 296 -10.34 6.47 2.90
N THR A 297 -10.55 7.20 3.98
CA THR A 297 -11.61 8.22 4.07
C THR A 297 -11.06 9.63 4.19
N LYS A 298 -9.75 9.76 4.45
CA LYS A 298 -9.07 11.03 4.62
C LYS A 298 -8.01 11.21 3.54
N PHE A 299 -8.08 12.33 2.85
CA PHE A 299 -7.13 12.74 1.82
C PHE A 299 -6.43 14.02 2.25
N SER A 300 -5.20 14.22 1.78
CA SER A 300 -4.44 15.42 1.99
C SER A 300 -3.90 15.99 0.69
N LEU A 301 -3.93 17.31 0.59
CA LEU A 301 -3.34 18.08 -0.48
C LEU A 301 -1.98 18.62 0.01
N VAL A 302 -0.90 18.24 -0.67
CA VAL A 302 0.45 18.72 -0.40
C VAL A 302 0.93 19.54 -1.59
N ILE A 303 1.47 20.74 -1.35
CA ILE A 303 1.95 21.64 -2.40
C ILE A 303 3.38 22.09 -2.07
N ASN A 304 4.29 22.05 -3.07
CA ASN A 304 5.65 22.53 -2.95
C ASN A 304 5.80 23.90 -3.64
N LEU A 305 5.89 24.95 -2.84
CA LEU A 305 6.03 26.33 -3.33
C LEU A 305 7.37 26.59 -4.00
N LYS A 306 8.45 25.93 -3.54
CA LYS A 306 9.78 26.05 -4.21
C LYS A 306 9.69 25.54 -5.65
N THR A 307 9.05 24.40 -5.83
CA THR A 307 8.88 23.80 -7.17
C THR A 307 7.92 24.65 -8.01
N ALA A 308 6.80 25.11 -7.45
CA ALA A 308 5.89 26.01 -8.16
C ALA A 308 6.63 27.27 -8.65
N LYS A 309 7.41 27.93 -7.79
CA LYS A 309 8.22 29.10 -8.13
C LYS A 309 9.27 28.79 -9.21
N ALA A 310 9.96 27.65 -9.12
CA ALA A 310 10.95 27.24 -10.11
C ALA A 310 10.32 26.99 -11.49
N LEU A 311 9.07 26.54 -11.54
CA LEU A 311 8.27 26.35 -12.75
C LEU A 311 7.59 27.64 -13.25
N GLY A 312 7.77 28.77 -12.56
CA GLY A 312 7.10 30.03 -12.90
C GLY A 312 5.59 30.03 -12.67
N LEU A 313 5.10 29.11 -11.83
CA LEU A 313 3.68 28.94 -11.52
C LEU A 313 3.30 29.79 -10.30
N THR A 314 2.14 30.45 -10.37
CA THR A 314 1.53 31.13 -9.23
C THR A 314 0.46 30.18 -8.64
N VAL A 315 0.66 29.76 -7.40
CA VAL A 315 -0.31 28.92 -6.71
C VAL A 315 -1.54 29.74 -6.33
N PRO A 316 -2.74 29.39 -6.81
CA PRO A 316 -3.97 30.12 -6.47
C PRO A 316 -4.25 30.07 -4.97
N GLN A 317 -4.78 31.16 -4.42
CA GLN A 317 -5.06 31.27 -2.98
C GLN A 317 -6.05 30.20 -2.48
N ASN A 318 -7.03 29.82 -3.28
CA ASN A 318 -7.97 28.75 -2.94
C ASN A 318 -7.27 27.40 -2.80
N LEU A 319 -6.23 27.09 -3.58
CA LEU A 319 -5.45 25.87 -3.41
C LEU A 319 -4.60 25.91 -2.12
N LEU A 320 -4.02 27.07 -1.78
CA LEU A 320 -3.27 27.24 -0.53
C LEU A 320 -4.15 27.07 0.70
N LEU A 321 -5.39 27.54 0.65
CA LEU A 321 -6.39 27.35 1.73
C LEU A 321 -6.85 25.91 1.88
N LEU A 322 -6.80 25.11 0.82
CA LEU A 322 -7.16 23.71 0.82
C LEU A 322 -5.99 22.78 1.13
N ALA A 323 -4.76 23.29 1.10
CA ALA A 323 -3.57 22.49 1.34
C ALA A 323 -3.45 22.12 2.82
N ASP A 324 -3.26 20.81 3.07
CA ASP A 324 -2.97 20.26 4.41
C ASP A 324 -1.49 20.45 4.77
N GLU A 325 -0.60 20.46 3.76
CA GLU A 325 0.84 20.66 3.92
C GLU A 325 1.37 21.57 2.79
N VAL A 326 2.15 22.55 3.15
CA VAL A 326 2.84 23.46 2.21
C VAL A 326 4.34 23.40 2.47
N ILE A 327 5.13 23.01 1.46
CA ILE A 327 6.60 22.95 1.52
C ILE A 327 7.15 24.27 0.97
N GLU A 328 7.88 25.02 1.85
CA GLU A 328 8.49 26.32 1.55
C GLU A 328 10.01 26.22 1.33
#